data_535586a073ce39d036144dbfb7dfa737
#
_entry.id   535586a073ce39d036144dbfb7dfa737
#
_cell.length_a   1.000
_cell.length_b   1.000
_cell.length_c   1.000
_cell.angle_alpha   90.00
_cell.angle_beta   90.00
_cell.angle_gamma   90.00
#
_symmetry.space_group_name_H-M   'P 1'
#
loop_
_entity.id
_entity.type
_entity.pdbx_description
1 polymer ?
#
loop_
_entity_poly.entity_id
_entity_poly.type
_entity_poly.pdbx_seq_one_letter_code
_entity_poly.pdbx_strand_id
1 'polypeptide(L)'
;MLKSTLALAAGLLIAGATAALAAASEADSKAAYAAAEAANKEAAALRNQWTTTAAALADAKKSADKGDFDAAVAASKEAEALAKASAYQATSEKEAWKALEIH
;
A
#
# COMPACT_ATOMS: atom_id res chain seq x y z
N MET A 1 15.90 16.80 36.72
CA MET A 1 15.42 16.57 36.44
C MET A 1 14.62 16.57 36.12
N LEU A 2 14.67 16.59 35.92
CA LEU A 2 13.84 16.37 35.45
C LEU A 2 13.43 16.54 34.77
N LYS A 3 13.53 16.83 34.44
CA LYS A 3 13.07 16.83 33.72
C LYS A 3 12.74 16.31 32.97
N SER A 4 13.33 16.05 32.83
CA SER A 4 12.96 15.37 32.21
C SER A 4 12.11 14.92 32.12
N THR A 5 12.15 14.89 32.37
CA THR A 5 11.23 14.35 32.31
C THR A 5 10.34 14.58 31.78
N LEU A 6 10.40 15.13 31.46
CA LEU A 6 9.55 15.37 30.93
C LEU A 6 9.33 15.31 29.99
N ALA A 7 9.89 15.38 29.74
CA ALA A 7 9.70 15.41 28.82
C ALA A 7 9.21 14.56 28.21
N LEU A 8 9.59 14.14 28.41
CA LEU A 8 9.04 13.35 28.01
C LEU A 8 7.97 13.26 27.91
N ALA A 9 7.94 13.53 28.09
CA ALA A 9 6.69 13.25 28.23
C ALA A 9 5.96 13.71 27.21
N ALA A 10 6.26 14.55 27.04
CA ALA A 10 5.58 15.05 26.12
C ALA A 10 5.59 14.35 25.04
N GLY A 11 6.38 14.13 25.07
CA GLY A 11 6.41 13.55 24.09
C GLY A 11 5.47 12.66 24.09
N LEU A 12 5.50 12.67 24.44
CA LEU A 12 4.89 11.90 24.23
C LEU A 12 3.85 11.94 23.99
N LEU A 13 3.44 12.55 24.03
CA LEU A 13 2.38 12.49 23.82
C LEU A 13 1.93 12.10 22.74
N ILE A 14 2.22 12.51 22.07
CA ILE A 14 2.06 12.08 20.96
C ILE A 14 2.38 10.84 20.94
N ALA A 15 3.16 10.66 21.60
CA ALA A 15 3.65 9.45 21.69
C ALA A 15 2.65 8.40 21.70
N GLY A 16 1.65 8.51 22.41
CA GLY A 16 0.70 7.49 22.45
C GLY A 16 0.33 7.02 21.10
N ALA A 17 -0.06 7.92 20.35
CA ALA A 17 -0.49 7.60 19.03
C ALA A 17 0.63 7.01 18.26
N THR A 18 1.77 7.52 18.48
CA THR A 18 2.91 7.03 17.78
C THR A 18 3.17 5.60 18.06
N ALA A 19 3.09 5.27 19.28
CA ALA A 19 3.36 3.92 19.63
C ALA A 19 2.41 3.00 18.92
N ALA A 20 1.19 3.42 18.84
CA ALA A 20 0.21 2.61 18.16
C ALA A 20 0.58 2.42 16.72
N LEU A 21 1.33 3.35 16.22
CA LEU A 21 1.72 3.27 14.85
C LEU A 21 3.03 2.60 14.69
N ALA A 22 3.53 2.11 15.78
CA ALA A 22 4.79 1.49 15.73
C ALA A 22 4.77 0.35 14.76
N ALA A 23 5.68 -0.41 14.79
CA ALA A 23 6.00 -1.38 13.82
C ALA A 23 4.84 -2.23 13.39
N ALA A 24 4.72 -2.41 12.11
CA ALA A 24 3.82 -3.39 11.55
C ALA A 24 4.40 -4.77 11.84
N SER A 25 3.52 -5.73 12.01
CA SER A 25 3.94 -7.10 12.24
C SER A 25 4.10 -7.83 10.93
N GLU A 26 4.65 -9.02 11.01
CA GLU A 26 4.74 -9.88 9.85
C GLU A 26 3.34 -10.18 9.30
N ALA A 27 2.38 -10.39 10.18
CA ALA A 27 1.02 -10.65 9.76
C ALA A 27 0.43 -9.46 9.01
N ASP A 28 0.72 -8.24 9.48
CA ASP A 28 0.27 -7.04 8.81
C ASP A 28 0.85 -6.96 7.40
N SER A 29 2.12 -7.29 7.28
CA SER A 29 2.82 -7.27 6.01
C SER A 29 2.21 -8.27 5.04
N LYS A 30 1.95 -9.48 5.51
CA LYS A 30 1.36 -10.52 4.66
C LYS A 30 -0.04 -10.13 4.20
N ALA A 31 -0.83 -9.55 5.09
CA ALA A 31 -2.18 -9.15 4.73
C ALA A 31 -2.16 -8.03 3.69
N ALA A 32 -1.27 -7.06 3.87
CA ALA A 32 -1.17 -5.96 2.92
C ALA A 32 -0.70 -6.44 1.57
N TYR A 33 0.26 -7.36 1.56
CA TYR A 33 0.77 -7.90 0.31
C TYR A 33 -0.32 -8.69 -0.42
N ALA A 34 -1.08 -9.50 0.32
CA ALA A 34 -2.16 -10.27 -0.28
C ALA A 34 -3.21 -9.37 -0.92
N ALA A 35 -3.54 -8.26 -0.25
CA ALA A 35 -4.49 -7.31 -0.81
C ALA A 35 -3.96 -6.69 -2.10
N ALA A 36 -2.67 -6.38 -2.11
CA ALA A 36 -2.05 -5.80 -3.29
C ALA A 36 -2.02 -6.80 -4.44
N GLU A 37 -1.72 -8.05 -4.15
CA GLU A 37 -1.73 -9.08 -5.17
C GLU A 37 -3.12 -9.28 -5.75
N ALA A 38 -4.13 -9.26 -4.90
CA ALA A 38 -5.50 -9.44 -5.38
C ALA A 38 -5.89 -8.28 -6.30
N ALA A 39 -5.52 -7.06 -5.93
CA ALA A 39 -5.82 -5.91 -6.77
C ALA A 39 -5.07 -5.99 -8.10
N ASN A 40 -3.83 -6.48 -8.06
CA ASN A 40 -3.05 -6.60 -9.28
C ASN A 40 -3.62 -7.68 -10.20
N LYS A 41 -4.17 -8.75 -9.63
CA LYS A 41 -4.82 -9.77 -10.43
C LYS A 41 -6.04 -9.22 -11.14
N GLU A 42 -6.76 -8.34 -10.47
CA GLU A 42 -7.92 -7.72 -11.08
C GLU A 42 -7.47 -6.83 -12.26
N ALA A 43 -6.39 -6.07 -12.08
CA ALA A 43 -5.87 -5.26 -13.16
C ALA A 43 -5.39 -6.12 -14.30
N ALA A 44 -4.80 -7.29 -13.98
CA ALA A 44 -4.35 -8.22 -15.00
C ALA A 44 -5.53 -8.76 -15.81
N ALA A 45 -6.63 -9.05 -15.14
CA ALA A 45 -7.81 -9.55 -15.82
C ALA A 45 -8.34 -8.51 -16.81
N LEU A 46 -8.11 -7.25 -16.51
CA LEU A 46 -8.49 -6.17 -17.42
C LEU A 46 -7.38 -5.83 -18.41
N ARG A 47 -6.29 -6.57 -18.35
CA ARG A 47 -5.14 -6.40 -19.24
C ARG A 47 -4.53 -5.02 -19.13
N ASN A 48 -4.51 -4.49 -17.91
CA ASN A 48 -3.96 -3.16 -17.69
C ASN A 48 -3.05 -3.12 -16.47
N GLN A 49 -2.20 -4.13 -16.33
CA GLN A 49 -1.22 -4.12 -15.27
C GLN A 49 -0.14 -3.09 -15.56
N TRP A 50 0.26 -2.38 -14.54
CA TRP A 50 1.31 -1.39 -14.67
C TRP A 50 2.64 -1.96 -14.15
N THR A 51 3.72 -1.60 -14.81
CA THR A 51 5.05 -2.03 -14.35
C THR A 51 5.39 -1.42 -13.00
N THR A 52 4.87 -0.21 -12.70
CA THR A 52 5.10 0.40 -11.40
C THR A 52 4.46 -0.42 -10.28
N THR A 53 3.33 -1.07 -10.56
CA THR A 53 2.71 -1.95 -9.58
C THR A 53 3.59 -3.14 -9.31
N ALA A 54 4.13 -3.75 -10.36
CA ALA A 54 5.01 -4.90 -10.20
C ALA A 54 6.26 -4.52 -9.41
N ALA A 55 6.80 -3.34 -9.65
CA ALA A 55 7.98 -2.87 -8.93
C ALA A 55 7.65 -2.68 -7.45
N ALA A 56 6.49 -2.11 -7.14
CA ALA A 56 6.10 -1.91 -5.75
C ALA A 56 5.87 -3.24 -5.04
N LEU A 57 5.30 -4.23 -5.73
CA LEU A 57 5.14 -5.56 -5.15
C LEU A 57 6.49 -6.21 -4.87
N ALA A 58 7.43 -6.05 -5.78
CA ALA A 58 8.77 -6.59 -5.57
C ALA A 58 9.45 -5.93 -4.38
N ASP A 59 9.30 -4.62 -4.23
CA ASP A 59 9.86 -3.90 -3.10
C ASP A 59 9.23 -4.37 -1.79
N ALA A 60 7.93 -4.61 -1.81
CA ALA A 60 7.23 -5.08 -0.62
C ALA A 60 7.79 -6.44 -0.19
N LYS A 61 7.98 -7.33 -1.13
CA LYS A 61 8.49 -8.65 -0.82
C LYS A 61 9.91 -8.57 -0.30
N LYS A 62 10.73 -7.76 -0.92
CA LYS A 62 12.12 -7.61 -0.49
C LYS A 62 12.20 -7.05 0.92
N SER A 63 11.38 -6.07 1.24
CA SER A 63 11.36 -5.49 2.57
C SER A 63 10.89 -6.51 3.61
N ALA A 64 9.87 -7.29 3.26
CA ALA A 64 9.37 -8.31 4.18
C ALA A 64 10.43 -9.37 4.43
N ASP A 65 11.17 -9.75 3.40
CA ASP A 65 12.23 -10.76 3.55
C ASP A 65 13.34 -10.27 4.48
N LYS A 66 13.53 -8.98 4.55
CA LYS A 66 14.52 -8.41 5.47
C LYS A 66 13.96 -8.20 6.87
N GLY A 67 12.68 -8.43 7.07
CA GLY A 67 12.05 -8.17 8.35
C GLY A 67 11.63 -6.72 8.54
N ASP A 68 11.70 -5.92 7.49
CA ASP A 68 11.27 -4.52 7.54
C ASP A 68 9.80 -4.45 7.18
N PHE A 69 8.97 -4.79 8.15
CA PHE A 69 7.54 -4.94 7.87
C PHE A 69 6.85 -3.59 7.66
N ASP A 70 7.36 -2.52 8.26
CA ASP A 70 6.79 -1.21 8.01
C ASP A 70 6.95 -0.82 6.55
N ALA A 71 8.14 -1.00 6.01
CA ALA A 71 8.39 -0.71 4.61
C ALA A 71 7.61 -1.65 3.71
N ALA A 72 7.48 -2.91 4.11
CA ALA A 72 6.72 -3.87 3.32
C ALA A 72 5.25 -3.49 3.24
N VAL A 73 4.67 -3.03 4.35
CA VAL A 73 3.28 -2.59 4.36
C VAL A 73 3.11 -1.36 3.49
N ALA A 74 4.02 -0.40 3.61
CA ALA A 74 3.94 0.82 2.82
C ALA A 74 4.01 0.53 1.32
N ALA A 75 4.95 -0.32 0.92
CA ALA A 75 5.10 -0.68 -0.48
C ALA A 75 3.90 -1.48 -0.99
N SER A 76 3.35 -2.35 -0.14
CA SER A 76 2.17 -3.12 -0.51
C SER A 76 0.97 -2.21 -0.72
N LYS A 77 0.79 -1.22 0.14
CA LYS A 77 -0.33 -0.29 0.00
C LYS A 77 -0.16 0.55 -1.26
N GLU A 78 1.06 0.91 -1.58
CA GLU A 78 1.32 1.62 -2.82
C GLU A 78 0.97 0.75 -4.01
N ALA A 79 1.38 -0.52 -3.99
CA ALA A 79 1.06 -1.43 -5.07
C ALA A 79 -0.43 -1.61 -5.23
N GLU A 80 -1.14 -1.73 -4.11
CA GLU A 80 -2.59 -1.88 -4.15
C GLU A 80 -3.24 -0.65 -4.78
N ALA A 81 -2.80 0.54 -4.39
CA ALA A 81 -3.36 1.76 -4.93
C ALA A 81 -3.09 1.88 -6.43
N LEU A 82 -1.88 1.52 -6.86
CA LEU A 82 -1.55 1.56 -8.27
C LEU A 82 -2.38 0.55 -9.06
N ALA A 83 -2.56 -0.63 -8.51
CA ALA A 83 -3.34 -1.66 -9.19
C ALA A 83 -4.80 -1.24 -9.33
N LYS A 84 -5.35 -0.66 -8.28
CA LYS A 84 -6.73 -0.20 -8.33
C LYS A 84 -6.88 0.95 -9.31
N ALA A 85 -5.89 1.83 -9.38
CA ALA A 85 -5.92 2.93 -10.34
C ALA A 85 -5.87 2.42 -11.77
N SER A 86 -5.04 1.39 -12.02
CA SER A 86 -4.95 0.86 -13.37
C SER A 86 -6.23 0.13 -13.77
N ALA A 87 -6.84 -0.57 -12.84
CA ALA A 87 -8.12 -1.24 -13.11
C ALA A 87 -9.21 -0.21 -13.37
N TYR A 88 -9.22 0.86 -12.58
CA TYR A 88 -10.20 1.91 -12.76
C TYR A 88 -10.02 2.57 -14.13
N GLN A 89 -8.78 2.81 -14.52
CA GLN A 89 -8.50 3.40 -15.81
C GLN A 89 -9.03 2.52 -16.95
N ALA A 90 -8.77 1.23 -16.87
CA ALA A 90 -9.23 0.30 -17.91
C ALA A 90 -10.75 0.32 -18.03
N THR A 91 -11.44 0.32 -16.89
CA THR A 91 -12.89 0.34 -16.88
C THR A 91 -13.44 1.65 -17.40
N SER A 92 -12.84 2.75 -16.98
CA SER A 92 -13.30 4.07 -17.41
C SER A 92 -13.12 4.27 -18.90
N GLU A 93 -12.00 3.79 -19.45
CA GLU A 93 -11.76 3.92 -20.87
C GLU A 93 -12.75 3.09 -21.67
N LYS A 94 -13.09 1.92 -21.16
CA LYS A 94 -14.05 1.08 -21.84
C LYS A 94 -15.41 1.77 -21.92
N GLU A 95 -15.83 2.41 -20.84
CA GLU A 95 -17.09 3.12 -20.82
C GLU A 95 -17.06 4.33 -21.74
N ALA A 96 -15.94 5.03 -21.79
CA ALA A 96 -15.80 6.17 -22.68
C ALA A 96 -15.91 5.75 -24.13
N TRP A 97 -15.32 4.60 -24.47
CA TRP A 97 -15.42 4.07 -25.83
C TRP A 97 -16.85 3.77 -26.21
N LYS A 98 -17.61 3.18 -25.29
CA LYS A 98 -19.01 2.88 -25.55
C LYS A 98 -19.80 4.13 -25.85
N ALA A 99 -19.54 5.19 -25.09
CA ALA A 99 -20.24 6.44 -25.31
C ALA A 99 -19.95 6.99 -26.71
N LEU A 100 -18.72 6.82 -27.17
CA LEU A 100 -18.37 7.28 -28.50
C LEU A 100 -18.99 6.42 -29.60
N GLU A 101 -19.11 5.13 -29.32
CA GLU A 101 -19.66 4.22 -30.31
C GLU A 101 -21.14 4.43 -30.60
N ILE A 102 -21.82 4.98 -29.65
CA ILE A 102 -23.26 5.15 -29.80
C ILE A 102 -23.61 6.11 -30.89
N HIS A 103 -22.71 6.89 -31.33
CA HIS A 103 -22.96 7.83 -32.40
C HIS A 103 -22.62 7.27 -33.74
#